data_b33219ab900d26cdfca6fce1c2794329
#
_entry.id   b33219ab900d26cdfca6fce1c2794329
#
_cell.length_a   1.000
_cell.length_b   1.000
_cell.length_c   1.000
_cell.angle_alpha   90.00
_cell.angle_beta   90.00
_cell.angle_gamma   90.00
#
_symmetry.space_group_name_H-M   'P 1'
#
loop_
_entity.id
_entity.type
_entity.pdbx_description
1 polymer ?
#
loop_
_entity_poly.entity_id
_entity_poly.type
_entity_poly.pdbx_seq_one_letter_code
_entity_poly.pdbx_strand_id
1 'polypeptide(L)'
;QGDITTLRCDAIVNAANSGMTGCYIPNHRCIDNAIHTYAGVELRLACAELMGQQGYPEPTGQAKITPAFNLPCKYVLHTVGPIIEGGVTRRDREMLASCYRSCLELAAESSLESVAFCCISTGEFHFPNEQAAQIAMETVKQFMNRNTGVKKVIFNVFKDLDKAIYEKLLRAD
;
A
#
# COMPACT_ATOMS: atom_id res chain seq x y z
N GLN A 1 -2.66 4.44 14.88
CA GLN A 1 -3.92 3.85 14.44
C GLN A 1 -4.87 4.94 13.97
N GLY A 2 -5.51 4.76 12.82
CA GLY A 2 -6.44 5.74 12.28
C GLY A 2 -6.76 5.52 10.81
N ASP A 3 -7.42 6.51 10.21
CA ASP A 3 -7.79 6.51 8.80
C ASP A 3 -6.63 7.08 7.96
N ILE A 4 -6.08 6.26 7.07
CA ILE A 4 -4.96 6.64 6.20
C ILE A 4 -5.32 7.80 5.26
N THR A 5 -6.60 7.93 4.89
CA THR A 5 -7.07 8.98 3.98
C THR A 5 -7.00 10.39 4.58
N THR A 6 -6.76 10.49 5.89
CA THR A 6 -6.65 11.77 6.60
C THR A 6 -5.20 12.22 6.83
N LEU A 7 -4.22 11.42 6.45
CA LEU A 7 -2.82 11.68 6.73
C LEU A 7 -2.23 12.76 5.83
N ARG A 8 -1.50 13.69 6.47
CA ARG A 8 -0.71 14.72 5.79
C ARG A 8 0.74 14.23 5.68
N CYS A 9 1.04 13.52 4.61
CA CYS A 9 2.38 13.03 4.27
C CYS A 9 2.61 13.19 2.76
N ASP A 10 3.79 12.82 2.26
CA ASP A 10 4.02 12.94 0.82
C ASP A 10 3.21 11.93 0.04
N ALA A 11 3.17 10.66 0.48
CA ALA A 11 2.35 9.65 -0.16
C ALA A 11 1.68 8.70 0.83
N ILE A 12 0.48 8.25 0.49
CA ILE A 12 -0.15 7.06 1.09
C ILE A 12 -0.14 5.91 0.10
N VAL A 13 -0.11 4.69 0.60
CA VAL A 13 -0.14 3.47 -0.23
C VAL A 13 -1.56 2.90 -0.27
N ASN A 14 -2.04 2.67 -1.48
CA ASN A 14 -3.29 1.97 -1.78
C ASN A 14 -3.01 0.50 -2.12
N ALA A 15 -3.69 -0.41 -1.44
CA ALA A 15 -3.74 -1.83 -1.80
C ALA A 15 -4.84 -2.02 -2.86
N ALA A 16 -4.45 -1.89 -4.11
CA ALA A 16 -5.33 -1.96 -5.27
C ALA A 16 -5.59 -3.39 -5.74
N ASN A 17 -6.60 -3.57 -6.58
CA ASN A 17 -6.74 -4.76 -7.41
C ASN A 17 -5.98 -4.60 -8.74
N SER A 18 -5.87 -5.67 -9.53
CA SER A 18 -5.10 -5.67 -10.80
C SER A 18 -5.67 -4.74 -11.87
N GLY A 19 -6.93 -4.33 -11.78
CA GLY A 19 -7.54 -3.34 -12.65
C GLY A 19 -7.16 -1.90 -12.31
N MET A 20 -6.69 -1.64 -11.10
CA MET A 20 -6.18 -0.36 -10.59
C MET A 20 -7.19 0.79 -10.52
N THR A 21 -8.41 0.62 -10.98
CA THR A 21 -9.41 1.70 -11.07
C THR A 21 -10.35 1.79 -9.86
N GLY A 22 -10.00 1.15 -8.76
CA GLY A 22 -10.74 1.15 -7.52
C GLY A 22 -11.67 -0.06 -7.36
N CYS A 23 -12.28 -0.17 -6.19
CA CYS A 23 -13.26 -1.18 -5.87
C CYS A 23 -14.66 -0.74 -6.33
N TYR A 24 -15.31 -1.57 -7.13
CA TYR A 24 -16.66 -1.30 -7.66
C TYR A 24 -17.80 -1.92 -6.84
N ILE A 25 -17.48 -2.59 -5.73
CA ILE A 25 -18.50 -3.17 -4.84
C ILE A 25 -19.12 -2.04 -4.01
N PRO A 26 -20.41 -1.75 -4.14
CA PRO A 26 -21.07 -0.68 -3.39
C PRO A 26 -20.93 -0.90 -1.86
N ASN A 27 -20.60 0.17 -1.15
CA ASN A 27 -20.41 0.16 0.31
C ASN A 27 -19.35 -0.84 0.83
N HIS A 28 -18.45 -1.31 -0.02
CA HIS A 28 -17.36 -2.16 0.39
C HIS A 28 -16.36 -1.36 1.24
N ARG A 29 -16.06 -1.87 2.44
CA ARG A 29 -15.22 -1.17 3.43
C ARG A 29 -13.73 -1.52 3.27
N CYS A 30 -13.24 -1.69 2.05
CA CYS A 30 -11.82 -1.89 1.78
C CYS A 30 -11.10 -0.56 1.62
N ILE A 31 -9.79 -0.59 1.77
CA ILE A 31 -8.95 0.60 1.64
C ILE A 31 -9.01 1.22 0.23
N ASP A 32 -9.07 0.39 -0.79
CA ASP A 32 -9.17 0.82 -2.19
C ASP A 32 -10.47 1.62 -2.44
N ASN A 33 -11.60 1.14 -1.91
CA ASN A 33 -12.87 1.87 -1.96
C ASN A 33 -12.80 3.20 -1.23
N ALA A 34 -12.23 3.23 -0.01
CA ALA A 34 -12.11 4.44 0.79
C ALA A 34 -11.21 5.49 0.10
N ILE A 35 -10.04 5.09 -0.38
CA ILE A 35 -9.10 6.00 -1.06
C ILE A 35 -9.74 6.61 -2.31
N HIS A 36 -10.34 5.80 -3.17
CA HIS A 36 -11.02 6.31 -4.37
C HIS A 36 -12.24 7.19 -4.05
N THR A 37 -12.97 6.87 -2.99
CA THR A 37 -14.11 7.69 -2.56
C THR A 37 -13.68 9.07 -2.10
N TYR A 38 -12.68 9.16 -1.24
CA TYR A 38 -12.23 10.44 -0.68
C TYR A 38 -11.33 11.24 -1.62
N ALA A 39 -10.57 10.58 -2.49
CA ALA A 39 -9.78 11.25 -3.53
C ALA A 39 -10.67 11.91 -4.61
N GLY A 40 -11.83 11.33 -4.89
CA GLY A 40 -12.74 11.77 -5.94
C GLY A 40 -12.50 11.05 -7.28
N VAL A 41 -13.35 11.37 -8.25
CA VAL A 41 -13.39 10.68 -9.55
C VAL A 41 -12.09 10.84 -10.36
N GLU A 42 -11.37 11.93 -10.16
CA GLU A 42 -10.13 12.21 -10.90
C GLU A 42 -9.04 11.16 -10.64
N LEU A 43 -8.98 10.60 -9.42
CA LEU A 43 -8.06 9.50 -9.12
C LEU A 43 -8.37 8.28 -10.00
N ARG A 44 -9.64 7.92 -10.12
CA ARG A 44 -10.08 6.80 -10.97
C ARG A 44 -9.74 7.03 -12.43
N LEU A 45 -9.93 8.25 -12.93
CA LEU A 45 -9.61 8.61 -14.31
C LEU A 45 -8.09 8.55 -14.56
N ALA A 46 -7.28 9.05 -13.64
CA ALA A 46 -5.82 8.97 -13.73
C ALA A 46 -5.33 7.51 -13.74
N CYS A 47 -5.88 6.66 -12.87
CA CYS A 47 -5.57 5.23 -12.87
C CYS A 47 -6.01 4.55 -14.17
N ALA A 48 -7.19 4.89 -14.70
CA ALA A 48 -7.68 4.33 -15.96
C ALA A 48 -6.78 4.72 -17.14
N GLU A 49 -6.27 5.94 -17.17
CA GLU A 49 -5.32 6.40 -18.18
C GLU A 49 -4.01 5.61 -18.12
N LEU A 50 -3.40 5.46 -16.92
CA LEU A 50 -2.19 4.65 -16.72
C LEU A 50 -2.39 3.21 -17.20
N MET A 51 -3.52 2.60 -16.85
CA MET A 51 -3.81 1.23 -17.25
C MET A 51 -4.13 1.09 -18.73
N GLY A 52 -4.77 2.09 -19.34
CA GLY A 52 -5.00 2.17 -20.78
C GLY A 52 -3.69 2.24 -21.56
N GLN A 53 -2.73 3.03 -21.11
CA GLN A 53 -1.39 3.11 -21.69
C GLN A 53 -0.61 1.79 -21.52
N GLN A 54 -0.76 1.12 -20.39
CA GLN A 54 -0.11 -0.17 -20.13
C GLN A 54 -0.70 -1.30 -20.97
N GLY A 55 -2.01 -1.37 -21.12
CA GLY A 55 -2.73 -2.34 -21.95
C GLY A 55 -2.88 -3.75 -21.38
N TYR A 56 -2.47 -3.99 -20.14
CA TYR A 56 -2.62 -5.28 -19.43
C TYR A 56 -2.81 -5.05 -17.92
N PRO A 57 -3.39 -6.02 -17.18
CA PRO A 57 -3.60 -5.90 -15.73
C PRO A 57 -2.29 -5.66 -14.97
N GLU A 58 -2.36 -4.88 -13.88
CA GLU A 58 -1.18 -4.62 -13.04
C GLU A 58 -0.66 -5.91 -12.40
N PRO A 59 0.62 -6.24 -12.59
CA PRO A 59 1.21 -7.39 -11.93
C PRO A 59 1.33 -7.21 -10.42
N THR A 60 1.17 -8.31 -9.67
CA THR A 60 1.42 -8.34 -8.23
C THR A 60 2.86 -7.92 -7.91
N GLY A 61 3.04 -7.09 -6.90
CA GLY A 61 4.36 -6.69 -6.42
C GLY A 61 4.95 -5.45 -7.09
N GLN A 62 4.26 -4.87 -8.08
CA GLN A 62 4.65 -3.61 -8.73
C GLN A 62 3.99 -2.41 -8.07
N ALA A 63 4.44 -1.20 -8.39
CA ALA A 63 3.85 0.04 -7.90
C ALA A 63 3.68 1.08 -9.01
N LYS A 64 2.64 1.90 -8.88
CA LYS A 64 2.39 3.09 -9.71
C LYS A 64 2.10 4.29 -8.81
N ILE A 65 2.36 5.49 -9.32
CA ILE A 65 2.11 6.74 -8.60
C ILE A 65 1.11 7.61 -9.36
N THR A 66 0.20 8.22 -8.60
CA THR A 66 -0.73 9.24 -9.11
C THR A 66 -0.74 10.44 -8.16
N PRO A 67 -1.20 11.61 -8.61
CA PRO A 67 -1.62 12.66 -7.68
C PRO A 67 -2.71 12.15 -6.73
N ALA A 68 -2.84 12.77 -5.56
CA ALA A 68 -3.82 12.35 -4.54
C ALA A 68 -5.16 13.10 -4.64
N PHE A 69 -5.25 14.08 -5.51
CA PHE A 69 -6.44 14.93 -5.76
C PHE A 69 -7.03 15.50 -4.48
N ASN A 70 -8.22 15.09 -4.02
CA ASN A 70 -8.87 15.66 -2.83
C ASN A 70 -8.32 15.14 -1.49
N LEU A 71 -7.39 14.19 -1.50
CA LEU A 71 -6.76 13.71 -0.27
C LEU A 71 -5.75 14.74 0.27
N PRO A 72 -5.50 14.78 1.60
CA PRO A 72 -4.55 15.72 2.19
C PRO A 72 -3.08 15.39 1.95
N CYS A 73 -2.75 14.17 1.49
CA CYS A 73 -1.41 13.81 1.01
C CYS A 73 -1.18 14.32 -0.41
N LYS A 74 0.07 14.27 -0.89
CA LYS A 74 0.42 14.76 -2.24
C LYS A 74 0.18 13.71 -3.33
N TYR A 75 0.50 12.46 -3.02
CA TYR A 75 0.46 11.33 -3.98
C TYR A 75 -0.19 10.09 -3.38
N VAL A 76 -0.66 9.22 -4.26
CA VAL A 76 -1.06 7.85 -3.93
C VAL A 76 -0.12 6.90 -4.67
N LEU A 77 0.49 5.99 -3.93
CA LEU A 77 1.24 4.86 -4.47
C LEU A 77 0.30 3.64 -4.50
N HIS A 78 0.07 3.09 -5.67
CA HIS A 78 -0.83 1.95 -5.86
C HIS A 78 -0.01 0.68 -6.06
N THR A 79 -0.32 -0.37 -5.32
CA THR A 79 0.32 -1.68 -5.46
C THR A 79 -0.71 -2.79 -5.33
N VAL A 80 -0.50 -3.89 -6.04
CA VAL A 80 -1.37 -5.08 -6.01
C VAL A 80 -0.67 -6.16 -5.20
N GLY A 81 -1.22 -6.48 -4.04
CA GLY A 81 -0.69 -7.53 -3.17
C GLY A 81 -1.10 -8.93 -3.62
N PRO A 82 -0.44 -9.98 -3.10
CA PRO A 82 -0.81 -11.36 -3.37
C PRO A 82 -2.14 -11.74 -2.73
N ILE A 83 -2.91 -12.56 -3.43
CA ILE A 83 -4.13 -13.20 -2.93
C ILE A 83 -3.75 -14.58 -2.40
N ILE A 84 -4.13 -14.90 -1.17
CA ILE A 84 -3.80 -16.18 -0.54
C ILE A 84 -4.95 -17.16 -0.73
N GLU A 85 -4.63 -18.23 -1.44
CA GLU A 85 -5.54 -19.38 -1.64
C GLU A 85 -4.89 -20.61 -0.99
N GLY A 86 -5.43 -21.02 0.16
CA GLY A 86 -4.86 -22.09 0.96
C GLY A 86 -3.81 -21.62 1.96
N GLY A 87 -2.57 -22.04 1.83
CA GLY A 87 -1.47 -21.61 2.72
C GLY A 87 -0.55 -20.57 2.07
N VAL A 88 0.13 -19.77 2.88
CA VAL A 88 1.12 -18.79 2.39
C VAL A 88 2.33 -19.50 1.83
N THR A 89 2.63 -19.28 0.56
CA THR A 89 3.79 -19.82 -0.13
C THR A 89 5.01 -18.90 -0.02
N ARG A 90 6.19 -19.39 -0.39
CA ARG A 90 7.38 -18.56 -0.51
C ARG A 90 7.18 -17.43 -1.52
N ARG A 91 6.52 -17.73 -2.64
CA ARG A 91 6.22 -16.73 -3.67
C ARG A 91 5.33 -15.61 -3.14
N ASP A 92 4.31 -15.93 -2.34
CA ASP A 92 3.42 -14.92 -1.76
C ASP A 92 4.20 -13.97 -0.83
N ARG A 93 5.13 -14.50 -0.03
CA ARG A 93 6.01 -13.69 0.83
C ARG A 93 6.90 -12.76 0.01
N GLU A 94 7.50 -13.28 -1.06
CA GLU A 94 8.35 -12.50 -1.98
C GLU A 94 7.53 -11.41 -2.69
N MET A 95 6.30 -11.70 -3.11
CA MET A 95 5.41 -10.72 -3.75
C MET A 95 4.95 -9.65 -2.78
N LEU A 96 4.61 -10.00 -1.54
CA LEU A 96 4.27 -9.00 -0.54
C LEU A 96 5.47 -8.09 -0.22
N ALA A 97 6.65 -8.63 -0.03
CA ALA A 97 7.87 -7.86 0.15
C ALA A 97 8.14 -6.94 -1.06
N SER A 98 7.88 -7.43 -2.28
CA SER A 98 8.00 -6.65 -3.51
C SER A 98 7.05 -5.44 -3.52
N CYS A 99 5.81 -5.56 -3.02
CA CYS A 99 4.88 -4.43 -2.89
C CYS A 99 5.48 -3.29 -2.06
N TYR A 100 6.01 -3.60 -0.89
CA TYR A 100 6.63 -2.61 -0.01
C TYR A 100 7.87 -1.99 -0.67
N ARG A 101 8.73 -2.81 -1.25
CA ARG A 101 9.97 -2.36 -1.90
C ARG A 101 9.67 -1.47 -3.11
N SER A 102 8.80 -1.89 -4.01
CA SER A 102 8.44 -1.13 -5.22
C SER A 102 7.82 0.23 -4.87
N CYS A 103 6.96 0.30 -3.84
CA CYS A 103 6.42 1.57 -3.37
C CYS A 103 7.51 2.49 -2.82
N LEU A 104 8.46 1.98 -2.05
CA LEU A 104 9.55 2.77 -1.47
C LEU A 104 10.56 3.21 -2.54
N GLU A 105 10.88 2.36 -3.49
CA GLU A 105 11.75 2.70 -4.62
C GLU A 105 11.12 3.81 -5.46
N LEU A 106 9.84 3.69 -5.80
CA LEU A 106 9.11 4.70 -6.54
C LEU A 106 8.98 6.02 -5.76
N ALA A 107 8.81 5.96 -4.43
CA ALA A 107 8.83 7.14 -3.57
C ALA A 107 10.19 7.84 -3.60
N ALA A 108 11.29 7.08 -3.50
CA ALA A 108 12.64 7.63 -3.57
C ALA A 108 12.94 8.26 -4.94
N GLU A 109 12.59 7.59 -6.03
CA GLU A 109 12.70 8.10 -7.41
C GLU A 109 11.90 9.39 -7.62
N SER A 110 10.76 9.50 -6.94
CA SER A 110 9.89 10.69 -6.96
C SER A 110 10.29 11.76 -5.93
N SER A 111 11.42 11.60 -5.26
CA SER A 111 11.93 12.53 -4.22
C SER A 111 10.96 12.75 -3.06
N LEU A 112 10.19 11.71 -2.68
CA LEU A 112 9.28 11.78 -1.54
C LEU A 112 10.02 11.41 -0.25
N GLU A 113 9.73 12.14 0.82
CA GLU A 113 10.40 11.97 2.12
C GLU A 113 9.56 11.15 3.12
N SER A 114 8.24 11.08 2.93
CA SER A 114 7.32 10.38 3.85
C SER A 114 6.29 9.52 3.12
N VAL A 115 6.17 8.27 3.55
CA VAL A 115 5.24 7.27 2.98
C VAL A 115 4.45 6.60 4.09
N ALA A 116 3.13 6.53 3.94
CA ALA A 116 2.25 5.79 4.84
C ALA A 116 1.71 4.53 4.16
N PHE A 117 1.95 3.38 4.75
CA PHE A 117 1.44 2.09 4.29
C PHE A 117 0.18 1.68 5.04
N CYS A 118 -0.81 1.14 4.31
CA CYS A 118 -1.85 0.31 4.88
C CYS A 118 -1.36 -1.14 5.07
N CYS A 119 -2.17 -2.01 5.68
CA CYS A 119 -1.88 -3.43 5.84
C CYS A 119 -2.18 -4.18 4.53
N ILE A 120 -1.21 -4.23 3.62
CA ILE A 120 -1.37 -4.82 2.28
C ILE A 120 -1.74 -6.30 2.37
N SER A 121 -2.72 -6.73 1.58
CA SER A 121 -3.23 -8.13 1.45
C SER A 121 -3.89 -8.72 2.69
N THR A 122 -3.99 -8.05 3.83
CA THR A 122 -4.54 -8.65 5.07
C THR A 122 -6.06 -8.61 5.19
N GLY A 123 -6.74 -7.94 4.27
CA GLY A 123 -8.20 -7.93 4.18
C GLY A 123 -8.72 -9.02 3.26
N GLU A 124 -9.32 -8.62 2.15
CA GLU A 124 -9.92 -9.50 1.13
C GLU A 124 -8.96 -10.48 0.46
N PHE A 125 -7.66 -10.24 0.54
CA PHE A 125 -6.63 -11.11 -0.02
C PHE A 125 -6.08 -12.15 0.98
N HIS A 126 -6.60 -12.17 2.20
CA HIS A 126 -6.42 -13.21 3.22
C HIS A 126 -4.98 -13.52 3.63
N PHE A 127 -4.03 -12.59 3.46
CA PHE A 127 -2.69 -12.78 4.01
C PHE A 127 -2.74 -12.70 5.55
N PRO A 128 -2.17 -13.67 6.30
CA PRO A 128 -2.19 -13.66 7.77
C PRO A 128 -1.51 -12.40 8.33
N ASN A 129 -2.20 -11.69 9.22
CA ASN A 129 -1.79 -10.36 9.70
C ASN A 129 -0.38 -10.34 10.33
N GLU A 130 -0.04 -11.30 11.19
CA GLU A 130 1.29 -11.34 11.82
C GLU A 130 2.41 -11.55 10.80
N GLN A 131 2.23 -12.49 9.86
CA GLN A 131 3.21 -12.76 8.82
C GLN A 131 3.37 -11.58 7.87
N ALA A 132 2.27 -10.93 7.51
CA ALA A 132 2.29 -9.74 6.66
C ALA A 132 3.02 -8.58 7.35
N ALA A 133 2.77 -8.34 8.62
CA ALA A 133 3.43 -7.29 9.39
C ALA A 133 4.94 -7.54 9.55
N GLN A 134 5.36 -8.78 9.78
CA GLN A 134 6.79 -9.14 9.81
C GLN A 134 7.47 -8.83 8.49
N ILE A 135 6.89 -9.25 7.37
CA ILE A 135 7.43 -8.97 6.03
C ILE A 135 7.51 -7.47 5.77
N ALA A 136 6.47 -6.73 6.14
CA ALA A 136 6.43 -5.28 6.00
C ALA A 136 7.58 -4.62 6.78
N MET A 137 7.73 -4.95 8.07
CA MET A 137 8.76 -4.40 8.95
C MET A 137 10.17 -4.72 8.42
N GLU A 138 10.45 -5.98 8.11
CA GLU A 138 11.75 -6.41 7.59
C GLU A 138 12.11 -5.71 6.28
N THR A 139 11.16 -5.62 5.34
CA THR A 139 11.39 -4.99 4.04
C THR A 139 11.65 -3.49 4.19
N VAL A 140 10.83 -2.80 4.99
CA VAL A 140 10.99 -1.37 5.25
C VAL A 140 12.33 -1.09 5.94
N LYS A 141 12.72 -1.86 6.96
CA LYS A 141 14.01 -1.71 7.63
C LYS A 141 15.20 -1.87 6.68
N GLN A 142 15.17 -2.92 5.85
CA GLN A 142 16.21 -3.15 4.85
C GLN A 142 16.32 -1.98 3.87
N PHE A 143 15.20 -1.40 3.47
CA PHE A 143 15.17 -0.24 2.58
C PHE A 143 15.68 1.02 3.28
N MET A 144 15.23 1.31 4.49
CA MET A 144 15.62 2.51 5.25
C MET A 144 17.11 2.55 5.61
N ASN A 145 17.77 1.40 5.65
CA ASN A 145 19.23 1.33 5.82
C ASN A 145 20.02 1.79 4.58
N ARG A 146 19.34 1.99 3.44
CA ARG A 146 19.93 2.60 2.25
C ARG A 146 19.70 4.11 2.31
N ASN A 147 20.64 4.93 2.10
CA ASN A 147 20.45 6.39 2.09
C ASN A 147 19.68 6.85 0.83
N THR A 148 18.36 6.66 0.81
CA THR A 148 17.50 6.83 -0.38
C THR A 148 16.72 8.15 -0.43
N GLY A 149 16.81 9.01 0.57
CA GLY A 149 16.00 10.23 0.67
C GLY A 149 14.63 10.06 1.34
N VAL A 150 14.07 8.85 1.41
CA VAL A 150 12.88 8.57 2.24
C VAL A 150 13.29 8.64 3.72
N LYS A 151 12.69 9.56 4.47
CA LYS A 151 13.07 9.84 5.87
C LYS A 151 12.10 9.24 6.87
N LYS A 152 10.84 9.02 6.47
CA LYS A 152 9.77 8.58 7.37
C LYS A 152 8.85 7.58 6.70
N VAL A 153 8.69 6.42 7.33
CA VAL A 153 7.67 5.43 6.96
C VAL A 153 6.67 5.29 8.11
N ILE A 154 5.39 5.34 7.78
CA ILE A 154 4.28 5.22 8.71
C ILE A 154 3.55 3.91 8.40
N PHE A 155 3.49 2.99 9.34
CA PHE A 155 2.59 1.84 9.30
C PHE A 155 1.24 2.28 9.84
N ASN A 156 0.32 2.61 8.94
CA ASN A 156 -1.03 3.01 9.33
C ASN A 156 -1.91 1.78 9.49
N VAL A 157 -2.36 1.53 10.69
CA VAL A 157 -3.25 0.43 11.03
C VAL A 157 -4.65 0.94 11.35
N PHE A 158 -5.66 0.22 10.97
CA PHE A 158 -7.06 0.56 11.23
C PHE A 158 -7.64 -0.29 12.37
N LYS A 159 -7.43 -1.61 12.34
CA LYS A 159 -7.95 -2.57 13.31
C LYS A 159 -7.06 -2.67 14.55
N ASP A 160 -7.67 -2.95 15.71
CA ASP A 160 -6.95 -3.16 16.98
C ASP A 160 -5.99 -4.35 16.91
N LEU A 161 -6.34 -5.39 16.17
CA LEU A 161 -5.46 -6.55 15.92
C LEU A 161 -4.15 -6.11 15.27
N ASP A 162 -4.22 -5.36 14.20
CA ASP A 162 -3.03 -4.88 13.48
C ASP A 162 -2.20 -3.94 14.36
N LYS A 163 -2.86 -3.08 15.13
CA LYS A 163 -2.17 -2.20 16.11
C LYS A 163 -1.35 -3.04 17.08
N ALA A 164 -1.95 -4.05 17.71
CA ALA A 164 -1.26 -4.89 18.69
C ALA A 164 -0.06 -5.62 18.08
N ILE A 165 -0.19 -6.10 16.83
CA ILE A 165 0.89 -6.78 16.11
C ILE A 165 2.05 -5.82 15.85
N TYR A 166 1.79 -4.64 15.27
CA TYR A 166 2.84 -3.67 14.95
C TYR A 166 3.50 -3.09 16.21
N GLU A 167 2.73 -2.81 17.27
CA GLU A 167 3.32 -2.37 18.56
C GLU A 167 4.27 -3.41 19.17
N LYS A 168 3.91 -4.70 19.08
CA LYS A 168 4.77 -5.81 19.54
C LYS A 168 6.06 -5.87 18.72
N LEU A 169 5.97 -5.77 17.39
CA LEU A 169 7.12 -5.81 16.49
C LEU A 169 8.06 -4.61 16.71
N LEU A 170 7.50 -3.40 16.87
CA LEU A 170 8.28 -2.17 17.08
C LEU A 170 8.99 -2.12 18.45
N ARG A 171 8.49 -2.84 19.45
CA ARG A 171 9.14 -2.94 20.78
C ARG A 171 10.24 -3.99 20.83
N ALA A 172 10.21 -4.96 19.93
CA ALA A 172 11.20 -6.04 19.87
C ALA A 172 12.49 -5.61 19.14
N ASP A 173 12.49 -4.42 18.57
CA ASP A 173 13.60 -3.74 17.91
C ASP A 173 14.29 -2.74 18.83
#